data_3d8dab04758f83cfc9e59d1305bdfc46
#
_entry.id   3d8dab04758f83cfc9e59d1305bdfc46
#
_cell.length_a   1.000
_cell.length_b   1.000
_cell.length_c   1.000
_cell.angle_alpha   90.00
_cell.angle_beta   90.00
_cell.angle_gamma   90.00
#
_symmetry.space_group_name_H-M   'P 1'
#
loop_
_entity.id
_entity.type
_entity.pdbx_description
1 polymer ?
#
loop_
_entity_poly.entity_id
_entity_poly.type
_entity_poly.pdbx_seq_one_letter_code
_entity_poly.pdbx_strand_id
1 'polypeptide(L)'
;LELARLWIHPSVQNLSYEDRNGKSHSLSIASCAMGKSIKRVKTDWYMKYPNLPKIDAIISWSDDKRHKGTIYKSSNFKVTGKSGGNSHGNGKRKDSGNYIPHKDYKNVKTRFLYKFPTAVTNSEDILENMVLDGHFM
;
A
#
# COMPACT_ATOMS: atom_id res chain seq x y z
N LEU A 1 0.45 -8.62 4.21
CA LEU A 1 1.50 -7.93 3.47
C LEU A 1 1.60 -6.47 3.92
N GLU A 2 2.81 -5.99 4.08
CA GLU A 2 3.07 -4.60 4.44
C GLU A 2 3.70 -3.86 3.26
N LEU A 3 3.12 -2.71 2.89
CA LEU A 3 3.74 -1.75 2.00
C LEU A 3 4.57 -0.78 2.85
N ALA A 4 5.88 -1.02 2.91
CA ALA A 4 6.76 -0.30 3.81
C ALA A 4 7.05 1.13 3.34
N ARG A 5 7.16 1.35 2.04
CA ARG A 5 7.45 2.68 1.47
C ARG A 5 6.85 2.84 0.09
N LEU A 6 6.38 4.06 -0.17
CA LEU A 6 6.04 4.53 -1.50
C LEU A 6 6.71 5.89 -1.69
N TRP A 7 7.51 6.00 -2.73
CA TRP A 7 8.15 7.26 -3.09
C TRP A 7 8.05 7.49 -4.60
N ILE A 8 7.66 8.69 -4.96
CA ILE A 8 7.55 9.12 -6.35
C ILE A 8 8.49 10.30 -6.56
N HIS A 9 9.30 10.24 -7.59
CA HIS A 9 10.23 11.31 -7.90
C HIS A 9 9.49 12.63 -8.14
N PRO A 10 9.94 13.75 -7.56
CA PRO A 10 9.25 15.05 -7.70
C PRO A 10 8.94 15.48 -9.14
N SER A 11 9.81 15.12 -10.08
CA SER A 11 9.63 15.49 -11.50
C SER A 11 8.39 14.89 -12.15
N VAL A 12 7.80 13.83 -11.57
CA VAL A 12 6.63 13.15 -12.13
C VAL A 12 5.41 13.20 -11.23
N GLN A 13 5.47 13.95 -10.13
CA GLN A 13 4.36 14.03 -9.17
C GLN A 13 3.15 14.81 -9.67
N ASN A 14 3.36 15.83 -10.48
CA ASN A 14 2.31 16.75 -10.91
C ASN A 14 2.18 16.80 -12.44
N LEU A 15 2.18 15.63 -13.05
CA LEU A 15 1.99 15.53 -14.50
C LEU A 15 0.53 15.76 -14.88
N SER A 16 0.33 16.35 -16.05
CA SER A 16 -0.99 16.49 -16.67
C SER A 16 -0.92 16.08 -18.13
N TYR A 17 -2.06 15.76 -18.70
CA TYR A 17 -2.21 15.48 -20.12
C TYR A 17 -3.50 16.11 -20.66
N GLU A 18 -3.54 16.37 -21.94
CA GLU A 18 -4.74 16.81 -22.63
C GLU A 18 -5.41 15.66 -23.33
N ASP A 19 -6.72 15.57 -23.22
CA ASP A 19 -7.51 14.59 -23.96
C ASP A 19 -7.77 15.05 -25.42
N ARG A 20 -8.46 14.23 -26.17
CA ARG A 20 -8.79 14.53 -27.60
C ARG A 20 -9.60 15.81 -27.79
N ASN A 21 -10.29 16.26 -26.75
CA ASN A 21 -11.11 17.47 -26.75
C ASN A 21 -10.36 18.70 -26.22
N GLY A 22 -9.07 18.57 -25.94
CA GLY A 22 -8.25 19.63 -25.38
C GLY A 22 -8.46 19.90 -23.91
N LYS A 23 -9.17 19.00 -23.19
CA LYS A 23 -9.38 19.14 -21.74
C LYS A 23 -8.17 18.59 -20.99
N SER A 24 -7.65 19.41 -20.07
CA SER A 24 -6.53 19.01 -19.22
C SER A 24 -6.98 18.10 -18.08
N HIS A 25 -6.21 17.04 -17.84
CA HIS A 25 -6.39 16.09 -16.75
C HIS A 25 -5.09 15.95 -15.96
N SER A 26 -5.18 15.89 -14.65
CA SER A 26 -4.02 15.55 -13.84
C SER A 26 -3.75 14.04 -13.88
N LEU A 27 -2.47 13.68 -13.98
CA LEU A 27 -2.03 12.29 -13.95
C LEU A 27 -1.38 11.98 -12.60
N SER A 28 -2.00 11.12 -11.84
CA SER A 28 -1.42 10.62 -10.59
C SER A 28 -0.65 9.32 -10.83
N ILE A 29 0.66 9.43 -10.97
CA ILE A 29 1.55 8.26 -11.12
C ILE A 29 1.45 7.33 -9.91
N ALA A 30 1.41 7.90 -8.72
CA ALA A 30 1.31 7.12 -7.47
C ALA A 30 0.03 6.28 -7.43
N SER A 31 -1.13 6.86 -7.74
CA SER A 31 -2.40 6.12 -7.76
C SER A 31 -2.44 5.07 -8.87
N CYS A 32 -1.88 5.35 -10.02
CA CYS A 32 -1.77 4.38 -11.11
C CYS A 32 -0.89 3.20 -10.73
N ALA A 33 0.30 3.47 -10.16
CA ALA A 33 1.21 2.42 -9.72
C ALA A 33 0.59 1.58 -8.60
N MET A 34 -0.04 2.21 -7.63
CA MET A 34 -0.73 1.53 -6.55
C MET A 34 -1.84 0.63 -7.07
N GLY A 35 -2.71 1.13 -7.93
CA GLY A 35 -3.81 0.37 -8.51
C GLY A 35 -3.34 -0.85 -9.29
N LYS A 36 -2.31 -0.71 -10.12
CA LYS A 36 -1.71 -1.83 -10.86
C LYS A 36 -1.06 -2.84 -9.93
N SER A 37 -0.36 -2.39 -8.90
CA SER A 37 0.28 -3.26 -7.92
C SER A 37 -0.74 -4.08 -7.13
N ILE A 38 -1.84 -3.47 -6.69
CA ILE A 38 -2.92 -4.15 -5.97
C ILE A 38 -3.55 -5.24 -6.82
N LYS A 39 -3.78 -4.97 -8.10
CA LYS A 39 -4.38 -5.97 -9.00
C LYS A 39 -3.51 -7.20 -9.21
N ARG A 40 -2.21 -7.05 -9.13
CA ARG A 40 -1.25 -8.13 -9.44
C ARG A 40 -0.69 -8.85 -8.23
N VAL A 41 -0.50 -8.16 -7.12
CA VAL A 41 0.29 -8.69 -6.00
C VAL A 41 -0.25 -9.99 -5.45
N LYS A 42 -1.56 -10.15 -5.38
CA LYS A 42 -2.18 -11.37 -4.84
C LYS A 42 -1.86 -12.60 -5.70
N THR A 43 -1.98 -12.46 -6.99
CA THR A 43 -1.68 -13.53 -7.94
C THR A 43 -0.18 -13.80 -8.03
N ASP A 44 0.63 -12.75 -8.14
CA ASP A 44 2.09 -12.88 -8.18
C ASP A 44 2.63 -13.56 -6.91
N TRP A 45 2.08 -13.22 -5.76
CA TRP A 45 2.41 -13.88 -4.49
C TRP A 45 2.05 -15.35 -4.51
N TYR A 46 0.84 -15.69 -4.91
CA TYR A 46 0.39 -17.09 -4.99
C TYR A 46 1.24 -17.92 -5.94
N MET A 47 1.58 -17.36 -7.11
CA MET A 47 2.41 -18.05 -8.09
C MET A 47 3.83 -18.28 -7.59
N LYS A 48 4.39 -17.31 -6.87
CA LYS A 48 5.75 -17.40 -6.34
C LYS A 48 5.84 -18.28 -5.09
N TYR A 49 4.82 -18.22 -4.25
CA TYR A 49 4.79 -18.88 -2.96
C TYR A 49 3.51 -19.71 -2.78
N PRO A 50 3.32 -20.78 -3.56
CA PRO A 50 2.05 -21.53 -3.55
C PRO A 50 1.78 -22.24 -2.23
N ASN A 51 2.82 -22.50 -1.42
CA ASN A 51 2.72 -23.17 -0.13
C ASN A 51 2.57 -22.21 1.06
N LEU A 52 2.63 -20.93 0.83
CA LEU A 52 2.41 -19.92 1.88
C LEU A 52 0.95 -19.46 1.89
N PRO A 53 0.48 -18.91 3.04
CA PRO A 53 -0.86 -18.34 3.11
C PRO A 53 -1.08 -17.28 2.03
N LYS A 54 -2.29 -17.21 1.53
CA LYS A 54 -2.69 -16.17 0.56
C LYS A 54 -2.75 -14.81 1.23
N ILE A 55 -2.48 -13.77 0.46
CA ILE A 55 -2.60 -12.39 0.94
C ILE A 55 -4.08 -12.02 1.05
N ASP A 56 -4.51 -11.60 2.24
CA ASP A 56 -5.87 -11.12 2.49
C ASP A 56 -5.96 -9.60 2.47
N ALA A 57 -4.89 -8.93 2.85
CA ALA A 57 -4.87 -7.49 3.03
C ALA A 57 -3.47 -6.91 2.82
N ILE A 58 -3.44 -5.60 2.57
CA ILE A 58 -2.22 -4.82 2.54
C ILE A 58 -2.32 -3.75 3.62
N ILE A 59 -1.30 -3.66 4.46
CA ILE A 59 -1.19 -2.64 5.51
C ILE A 59 -0.12 -1.63 5.09
N SER A 60 -0.39 -0.36 5.32
CA SER A 60 0.60 0.69 5.16
C SER A 60 0.43 1.77 6.22
N TRP A 61 1.45 2.60 6.36
CA TRP A 61 1.50 3.66 7.35
C TRP A 61 1.89 4.97 6.69
N SER A 62 1.24 6.05 7.10
CA SER A 62 1.70 7.39 6.75
C SER A 62 2.10 8.15 8.02
N ASP A 63 3.17 8.91 7.91
CA ASP A 63 3.59 9.84 8.95
C ASP A 63 2.70 11.09 8.87
N ASP A 64 1.86 11.31 9.88
CA ASP A 64 0.87 12.38 9.88
C ASP A 64 1.51 13.77 9.81
N LYS A 65 2.74 13.91 10.24
CA LYS A 65 3.48 15.16 10.14
C LYS A 65 3.87 15.52 8.70
N ARG A 66 4.07 14.52 7.87
CA ARG A 66 4.56 14.68 6.49
C ARG A 66 3.52 14.43 5.43
N HIS A 67 2.58 13.55 5.68
CA HIS A 67 1.64 13.04 4.69
C HIS A 67 0.24 12.89 5.25
N LYS A 68 -0.75 13.25 4.45
CA LYS A 68 -2.17 13.06 4.78
C LYS A 68 -2.72 11.69 4.39
N GLY A 69 -1.91 10.85 3.76
CA GLY A 69 -2.36 9.54 3.28
C GLY A 69 -3.29 9.60 2.07
N THR A 70 -3.25 10.65 1.30
CA THR A 70 -4.14 10.87 0.15
C THR A 70 -4.06 9.72 -0.87
N ILE A 71 -2.85 9.22 -1.14
CA ILE A 71 -2.64 8.11 -2.08
C ILE A 71 -3.34 6.85 -1.59
N TYR A 72 -3.24 6.54 -0.31
CA TYR A 72 -3.89 5.37 0.27
C TYR A 72 -5.42 5.51 0.21
N LYS A 73 -5.95 6.66 0.57
CA LYS A 73 -7.41 6.92 0.51
C LYS A 73 -7.94 6.81 -0.92
N SER A 74 -7.23 7.35 -1.89
CA SER A 74 -7.61 7.28 -3.31
C SER A 74 -7.50 5.88 -3.90
N SER A 75 -6.75 4.99 -3.26
CA SER A 75 -6.57 3.60 -3.66
C SER A 75 -7.44 2.62 -2.85
N ASN A 76 -8.49 3.11 -2.21
CA ASN A 76 -9.45 2.34 -1.41
C ASN A 76 -8.88 1.73 -0.13
N PHE A 77 -7.79 2.24 0.38
CA PHE A 77 -7.34 1.94 1.74
C PHE A 77 -8.24 2.67 2.74
N LYS A 78 -8.50 2.02 3.85
CA LYS A 78 -9.27 2.58 4.97
C LYS A 78 -8.35 2.84 6.15
N VAL A 79 -8.59 3.92 6.86
CA VAL A 79 -7.93 4.19 8.14
C VAL A 79 -8.41 3.19 9.17
N THR A 80 -7.48 2.49 9.82
CA THR A 80 -7.80 1.48 10.82
C THR A 80 -7.23 1.78 12.20
N GLY A 81 -6.44 2.81 12.34
CA GLY A 81 -5.87 3.21 13.62
C GLY A 81 -4.73 4.19 13.48
N LYS A 82 -4.21 4.58 14.62
CA LYS A 82 -3.03 5.45 14.72
C LYS A 82 -2.05 4.86 15.70
N SER A 83 -0.76 4.98 15.44
CA SER A 83 0.26 4.68 16.43
C SER A 83 0.46 5.88 17.32
N GLY A 84 0.67 5.62 18.59
CA GLY A 84 0.77 6.66 19.62
C GLY A 84 2.06 7.45 19.67
N GLY A 85 2.89 7.40 18.69
CA GLY A 85 4.03 8.30 18.49
C GLY A 85 5.14 8.37 19.57
N ASN A 86 4.94 7.82 20.78
CA ASN A 86 5.90 8.01 21.86
C ASN A 86 6.02 6.88 22.86
N SER A 87 5.26 5.84 22.70
CA SER A 87 5.05 4.89 23.80
C SER A 87 6.25 4.01 24.15
N HIS A 88 7.28 3.96 23.31
CA HIS A 88 8.42 3.07 23.51
C HIS A 88 9.77 3.73 23.26
N GLY A 89 9.82 5.05 23.36
CA GLY A 89 11.00 5.85 23.06
C GLY A 89 12.22 5.65 23.96
N ASN A 90 12.08 4.90 25.02
CA ASN A 90 13.17 4.59 25.94
C ASN A 90 13.80 3.22 25.68
N GLY A 91 13.56 2.66 24.51
CA GLY A 91 14.05 1.34 24.16
C GLY A 91 15.56 1.24 24.15
N LYS A 92 16.12 0.78 25.23
CA LYS A 92 17.43 0.15 25.20
C LYS A 92 17.25 -1.21 24.52
N ARG A 93 17.94 -1.44 23.42
CA ARG A 93 18.07 -2.81 22.95
C ARG A 93 18.84 -3.61 23.99
N LYS A 94 18.30 -4.74 24.41
CA LYS A 94 18.92 -5.60 25.42
C LYS A 94 20.31 -6.08 25.01
N ASP A 95 20.60 -6.10 23.72
CA ASP A 95 21.77 -6.72 23.09
C ASP A 95 22.79 -5.72 22.55
N SER A 96 22.48 -4.46 22.40
CA SER A 96 23.36 -3.49 21.72
C SER A 96 23.57 -2.16 22.46
N GLY A 97 23.10 -2.03 23.70
CA GLY A 97 23.27 -0.80 24.47
C GLY A 97 22.26 0.29 24.11
N ASN A 98 22.72 1.51 23.94
CA ASN A 98 21.84 2.65 23.75
C ASN A 98 21.24 2.67 22.34
N TYR A 99 19.92 2.56 22.24
CA TYR A 99 19.18 2.78 21.01
C TYR A 99 18.93 4.28 20.82
N ILE A 100 19.38 4.82 19.69
CA ILE A 100 19.06 6.19 19.29
C ILE A 100 17.90 6.11 18.29
N PRO A 101 16.68 6.51 18.67
CA PRO A 101 15.55 6.47 17.76
C PRO A 101 15.74 7.46 16.62
N HIS A 102 15.27 7.09 15.44
CA HIS A 102 15.21 8.01 14.30
C HIS A 102 14.39 9.25 14.69
N LYS A 103 14.76 10.44 14.14
CA LYS A 103 14.10 11.72 14.45
C LYS A 103 12.57 11.69 14.29
N ASP A 104 12.03 10.83 13.44
CA ASP A 104 10.60 10.70 13.17
C ASP A 104 9.92 9.64 14.05
N TYR A 105 10.63 9.05 14.99
CA TYR A 105 10.11 7.99 15.84
C TYR A 105 8.89 8.43 16.66
N LYS A 106 8.88 9.67 17.13
CA LYS A 106 7.80 10.24 17.95
C LYS A 106 6.60 10.72 17.14
N ASN A 107 6.68 10.73 15.83
CA ASN A 107 5.57 11.18 15.00
C ASN A 107 4.42 10.18 15.05
N VAL A 108 3.21 10.70 15.16
CA VAL A 108 2.00 9.89 15.02
C VAL A 108 1.89 9.40 13.59
N LYS A 109 1.60 8.11 13.43
CA LYS A 109 1.42 7.48 12.13
C LYS A 109 0.02 6.92 12.01
N THR A 110 -0.59 7.15 10.88
CA THR A 110 -1.90 6.60 10.55
C THR A 110 -1.73 5.27 9.82
N ARG A 111 -2.43 4.26 10.31
CA ARG A 111 -2.46 2.94 9.68
C ARG A 111 -3.58 2.87 8.64
N PHE A 112 -3.23 2.44 7.46
CA PHE A 112 -4.15 2.20 6.36
C PHE A 112 -4.22 0.71 6.05
N LEU A 113 -5.41 0.24 5.75
CA LEU A 113 -5.67 -1.14 5.38
C LEU A 113 -6.44 -1.19 4.07
N TYR A 114 -5.91 -1.94 3.11
CA TYR A 114 -6.65 -2.41 1.95
C TYR A 114 -6.98 -3.89 2.15
N LYS A 115 -8.25 -4.20 2.20
CA LYS A 115 -8.71 -5.58 2.30
C LYS A 115 -9.16 -6.06 0.92
N PHE A 116 -8.58 -7.15 0.46
CA PHE A 116 -9.03 -7.77 -0.78
C PHE A 116 -10.48 -8.25 -0.63
N PRO A 117 -11.27 -8.25 -1.73
CA PRO A 117 -12.62 -8.80 -1.70
C PRO A 117 -12.63 -10.19 -1.09
N THR A 118 -13.71 -10.52 -0.38
CA THR A 118 -13.86 -11.78 0.34
C THR A 118 -13.57 -12.96 -0.57
N ALA A 119 -12.81 -13.92 -0.03
CA ALA A 119 -12.37 -15.08 -0.75
C ALA A 119 -13.53 -15.80 -1.43
N VAL A 120 -13.36 -16.05 -2.67
CA VAL A 120 -14.16 -16.92 -3.48
C VAL A 120 -14.09 -18.31 -2.88
N THR A 121 -15.23 -18.95 -2.71
CA THR A 121 -15.37 -20.16 -1.89
C THR A 121 -15.02 -21.44 -2.63
N ASN A 122 -14.84 -21.41 -3.93
CA ASN A 122 -14.47 -22.58 -4.72
C ASN A 122 -13.36 -22.27 -5.74
N SER A 123 -12.69 -23.32 -6.21
CA SER A 123 -11.58 -23.22 -7.13
C SER A 123 -11.96 -22.69 -8.52
N GLU A 124 -13.20 -22.95 -8.96
CA GLU A 124 -13.70 -22.47 -10.24
C GLU A 124 -13.87 -20.96 -10.25
N ASP A 125 -14.44 -20.41 -9.20
CA ASP A 125 -14.58 -18.96 -9.04
C ASP A 125 -13.24 -18.26 -8.97
N ILE A 126 -12.24 -18.85 -8.30
CA ILE A 126 -10.88 -18.32 -8.25
C ILE A 126 -10.28 -18.27 -9.66
N LEU A 127 -10.43 -19.36 -10.41
CA LEU A 127 -9.91 -19.43 -11.77
C LEU A 127 -10.60 -18.43 -12.69
N GLU A 128 -11.91 -18.29 -12.59
CA GLU A 128 -12.69 -17.32 -13.36
C GLU A 128 -12.24 -15.88 -13.06
N ASN A 129 -12.09 -15.53 -11.80
CA ASN A 129 -11.59 -14.21 -11.39
C ASN A 129 -10.17 -13.94 -11.93
N MET A 130 -9.31 -14.92 -11.92
CA MET A 130 -7.95 -14.80 -12.46
C MET A 130 -7.97 -14.58 -13.99
N VAL A 131 -8.85 -15.24 -14.70
CA VAL A 131 -9.05 -15.03 -16.15
C VAL A 131 -9.59 -13.62 -16.42
N LEU A 132 -10.57 -13.17 -15.66
CA LEU A 132 -11.13 -11.81 -15.78
C LEU A 132 -10.06 -10.72 -15.54
N ASP A 133 -9.12 -10.98 -14.63
CA ASP A 133 -7.99 -10.08 -14.38
C ASP A 133 -6.88 -10.17 -15.44
N GLY A 134 -7.04 -11.00 -16.45
CA GLY A 134 -6.09 -11.12 -17.57
C GLY A 134 -4.80 -11.87 -17.23
N HIS A 135 -4.75 -12.63 -16.16
CA HIS A 135 -3.54 -13.34 -15.75
C HIS A 135 -3.25 -14.62 -16.52
N PHE A 136 -4.20 -15.11 -17.30
CA PHE A 136 -4.10 -16.35 -18.08
C PHE A 136 -4.29 -16.16 -19.59
N MET A 137 -4.04 -15.00 -20.07
CA MET A 137 -4.05 -14.77 -21.51
C MET A 137 -2.67 -14.86 -22.12
#